data_1f8a7924515280d9ddad9ebf9cb04407
#
_entry.id   1f8a7924515280d9ddad9ebf9cb04407
#
_cell.length_a   1.000
_cell.length_b   1.000
_cell.length_c   1.000
_cell.angle_alpha   90.00
_cell.angle_beta   90.00
_cell.angle_gamma   90.00
#
_symmetry.space_group_name_H-M   'P 1'
#
loop_
_entity.id
_entity.type
_entity.pdbx_description
1 polymer ?
#
loop_
_entity_poly.entity_id
_entity_poly.type
_entity_poly.pdbx_seq_one_letter_code
_entity_poly.pdbx_strand_id
1 'polypeptide(L)'
;MNAVTVPDGGFWPAPRIPQPNIYPMEWRVETDKLAAIYEKSKRAVWNPADLPWDDLRPDDFTPEQRLGIMYWFAVLANFDASGPAVFARATIHAFEQHEEDPVRKCFFSITRDEMNHEECCQRAIARIWPGGPLDWTPRTALEKAAHNNIGWLYCNGGRYWQGYNTAVRKYPLAVLFTSFMMGEMAASTLFRGMSSATDHPVFRDMFQRIGRDESRHLQICMTILEKEWPGLTEDVKGQITRQLRAGFVFLSMILWEPPEGFWDLPPYFLPNHRVLMNHARDAGLGILSYDDQAENWKLAIARIRAIVDRWGINFPAIPELDINGLEVNVINPEDIIPVF
;
A
#
# COMPACT_ATOMS: atom_id res chain seq x y z
N MET A 1 28.68 12.27 40.57
CA MET A 1 28.66 11.20 39.55
C MET A 1 29.50 10.07 40.06
N ASN A 2 28.91 8.95 40.42
CA ASN A 2 29.66 7.78 40.81
C ASN A 2 30.41 7.25 39.60
N ALA A 3 31.72 7.05 39.73
CA ALA A 3 32.54 6.49 38.68
C ALA A 3 32.03 5.08 38.37
N VAL A 4 31.70 4.84 37.12
CA VAL A 4 31.30 3.53 36.62
C VAL A 4 32.58 2.67 36.55
N THR A 5 32.71 1.67 37.42
CA THR A 5 33.86 0.76 37.44
C THR A 5 33.61 -0.38 36.46
N VAL A 6 34.57 -0.59 35.54
CA VAL A 6 34.58 -1.77 34.67
C VAL A 6 34.94 -2.99 35.52
N PRO A 7 34.21 -4.12 35.42
CA PRO A 7 34.54 -5.34 36.16
C PRO A 7 35.94 -5.84 35.82
N ASP A 8 36.57 -6.51 36.78
CA ASP A 8 37.85 -7.19 36.57
C ASP A 8 37.73 -8.18 35.40
N GLY A 9 38.56 -7.99 34.40
CA GLY A 9 38.49 -8.77 33.14
C GLY A 9 38.00 -8.02 31.93
N GLY A 10 37.62 -6.72 32.08
CA GLY A 10 37.30 -5.83 30.96
C GLY A 10 35.97 -6.05 30.24
N PHE A 11 35.13 -6.97 30.75
CA PHE A 11 33.84 -7.26 30.15
C PHE A 11 32.69 -6.87 31.08
N TRP A 12 31.72 -6.18 30.55
CA TRP A 12 30.46 -5.95 31.24
C TRP A 12 29.67 -7.26 31.27
N PRO A 13 29.04 -7.62 32.39
CA PRO A 13 28.08 -8.73 32.40
C PRO A 13 26.95 -8.37 31.40
N ALA A 14 26.51 -9.37 30.64
CA ALA A 14 25.40 -9.15 29.69
C ALA A 14 24.21 -8.51 30.45
N PRO A 15 23.74 -7.37 30.05
CA PRO A 15 22.62 -6.69 30.71
C PRO A 15 21.40 -7.58 30.60
N ARG A 16 20.64 -7.73 31.69
CA ARG A 16 19.28 -8.27 31.61
C ARG A 16 18.40 -7.20 31.03
N ILE A 17 18.04 -7.36 29.77
CA ILE A 17 17.22 -6.41 29.06
C ILE A 17 15.76 -6.77 29.36
N PRO A 18 14.98 -5.85 29.98
CA PRO A 18 13.55 -6.07 30.17
C PRO A 18 12.85 -6.19 28.83
N GLN A 19 11.88 -7.10 28.76
CA GLN A 19 11.00 -7.23 27.59
C GLN A 19 9.72 -6.39 27.81
N PRO A 20 9.18 -5.72 26.74
CA PRO A 20 9.73 -5.57 25.39
C PRO A 20 10.91 -4.59 25.34
N ASN A 21 11.88 -4.83 24.47
CA ASN A 21 13.03 -3.96 24.28
C ASN A 21 13.07 -3.43 22.83
N ILE A 22 12.92 -2.12 22.67
CA ILE A 22 12.98 -1.45 21.37
C ILE A 22 14.40 -1.13 20.90
N TYR A 23 15.42 -1.43 21.72
CA TYR A 23 16.83 -1.16 21.41
C TYR A 23 17.65 -2.46 21.38
N PRO A 24 17.32 -3.41 20.48
CA PRO A 24 18.13 -4.62 20.35
C PRO A 24 19.53 -4.24 19.88
N MET A 25 20.54 -4.81 20.52
CA MET A 25 21.93 -4.61 20.13
C MET A 25 22.36 -5.78 19.27
N GLU A 26 22.26 -5.62 17.97
CA GLU A 26 22.73 -6.59 16.99
C GLU A 26 23.96 -6.07 16.27
N TRP A 27 24.99 -6.86 16.24
CA TRP A 27 26.27 -6.53 15.60
C TRP A 27 26.56 -7.42 14.39
N ARG A 28 25.54 -8.15 13.89
CA ARG A 28 25.68 -9.02 12.74
C ARG A 28 25.58 -8.20 11.45
N VAL A 29 26.49 -8.49 10.54
CA VAL A 29 26.30 -8.07 9.14
C VAL A 29 25.47 -9.16 8.47
N GLU A 30 24.22 -8.86 8.24
CA GLU A 30 23.30 -9.77 7.56
C GLU A 30 23.57 -9.75 6.07
N THR A 31 23.65 -10.93 5.48
CA THR A 31 23.86 -11.11 4.03
C THR A 31 22.72 -11.89 3.38
N ASP A 32 21.57 -11.93 4.03
CA ASP A 32 20.40 -12.63 3.55
C ASP A 32 19.67 -11.87 2.43
N LYS A 33 18.59 -12.48 1.94
CA LYS A 33 17.76 -11.90 0.87
C LYS A 33 17.18 -10.54 1.25
N LEU A 34 16.75 -10.35 2.52
CA LEU A 34 16.20 -9.06 2.99
C LEU A 34 17.27 -7.98 3.04
N ALA A 35 18.47 -8.30 3.51
CA ALA A 35 19.58 -7.36 3.49
C ALA A 35 19.91 -6.92 2.07
N ALA A 36 19.91 -7.85 1.11
CA ALA A 36 20.11 -7.54 -0.30
C ALA A 36 19.02 -6.64 -0.89
N ILE A 37 17.75 -6.89 -0.52
CA ILE A 37 16.62 -6.03 -0.93
C ILE A 37 16.76 -4.62 -0.32
N TYR A 38 17.15 -4.52 0.95
CA TYR A 38 17.40 -3.23 1.59
C TYR A 38 18.53 -2.45 0.90
N GLU A 39 19.65 -3.11 0.56
CA GLU A 39 20.72 -2.47 -0.20
C GLU A 39 20.24 -1.98 -1.57
N LYS A 40 19.37 -2.73 -2.24
CA LYS A 40 18.72 -2.30 -3.48
C LYS A 40 17.83 -1.09 -3.25
N SER A 41 17.06 -1.04 -2.16
CA SER A 41 16.18 0.09 -1.83
C SER A 41 16.96 1.40 -1.64
N LYS A 42 18.15 1.35 -1.05
CA LYS A 42 19.00 2.53 -0.87
C LYS A 42 19.48 3.13 -2.20
N ARG A 43 19.72 2.29 -3.21
CA ARG A 43 20.16 2.72 -4.55
C ARG A 43 18.98 3.21 -5.41
N ALA A 44 17.77 2.80 -5.08
CA ALA A 44 16.56 3.14 -5.82
C ALA A 44 15.86 4.40 -5.28
N VAL A 45 16.46 5.11 -4.33
CA VAL A 45 15.90 6.37 -3.79
C VAL A 45 15.76 7.39 -4.90
N TRP A 46 14.60 8.01 -4.95
CA TRP A 46 14.29 9.10 -5.87
C TRP A 46 13.55 10.22 -5.13
N ASN A 47 13.55 11.40 -5.73
CA ASN A 47 12.90 12.56 -5.14
C ASN A 47 11.67 12.93 -6.00
N PRO A 48 10.47 13.03 -5.44
CA PRO A 48 9.28 13.50 -6.15
C PRO A 48 9.46 14.86 -6.82
N ALA A 49 10.33 15.72 -6.28
CA ALA A 49 10.63 17.02 -6.87
C ALA A 49 11.32 16.94 -8.24
N ASP A 50 11.97 15.80 -8.55
CA ASP A 50 12.70 15.61 -9.81
C ASP A 50 11.80 15.19 -10.99
N LEU A 51 10.50 14.95 -10.74
CA LEU A 51 9.54 14.70 -11.81
C LEU A 51 9.33 15.97 -12.64
N PRO A 52 9.02 15.84 -13.95
CA PRO A 52 8.87 17.00 -14.85
C PRO A 52 7.54 17.75 -14.62
N TRP A 53 7.31 18.26 -13.42
CA TRP A 53 6.06 18.89 -13.01
C TRP A 53 5.65 20.08 -13.87
N ASP A 54 6.57 20.74 -14.56
CA ASP A 54 6.27 21.85 -15.47
C ASP A 54 5.53 21.41 -16.73
N ASP A 55 5.59 20.13 -17.06
CA ASP A 55 4.82 19.52 -18.15
C ASP A 55 3.38 19.23 -17.74
N LEU A 56 3.05 19.25 -16.43
CA LEU A 56 1.68 19.11 -15.94
C LEU A 56 1.01 20.49 -15.87
N ARG A 57 0.43 20.93 -16.97
CA ARG A 57 -0.18 22.26 -17.08
C ARG A 57 -1.71 22.18 -16.96
N PRO A 58 -2.34 22.93 -16.05
CA PRO A 58 -3.79 22.94 -15.90
C PRO A 58 -4.56 23.25 -17.20
N ASP A 59 -3.98 24.10 -18.06
CA ASP A 59 -4.60 24.53 -19.30
C ASP A 59 -4.65 23.44 -20.39
N ASP A 60 -3.93 22.34 -20.21
CA ASP A 60 -3.99 21.18 -21.11
C ASP A 60 -5.25 20.32 -20.87
N PHE A 61 -6.03 20.62 -19.83
CA PHE A 61 -7.20 19.84 -19.40
C PHE A 61 -8.46 20.70 -19.31
N THR A 62 -9.60 20.10 -19.65
CA THR A 62 -10.90 20.75 -19.39
C THR A 62 -11.14 20.89 -17.87
N PRO A 63 -12.06 21.78 -17.44
CA PRO A 63 -12.42 21.89 -16.02
C PRO A 63 -12.85 20.55 -15.39
N GLU A 64 -13.60 19.73 -16.13
CA GLU A 64 -14.09 18.43 -15.69
C GLU A 64 -12.94 17.43 -15.56
N GLN A 65 -12.00 17.41 -16.51
CA GLN A 65 -10.79 16.58 -16.46
C GLN A 65 -9.92 16.98 -15.27
N ARG A 66 -9.69 18.26 -15.03
CA ARG A 66 -8.94 18.74 -13.85
C ARG A 66 -9.59 18.27 -12.55
N LEU A 67 -10.91 18.35 -12.48
CA LEU A 67 -11.65 17.86 -11.32
C LEU A 67 -11.51 16.33 -11.15
N GLY A 68 -11.57 15.59 -12.24
CA GLY A 68 -11.33 14.14 -12.25
C GLY A 68 -9.92 13.77 -11.79
N ILE A 69 -8.89 14.47 -12.29
CA ILE A 69 -7.49 14.29 -11.88
C ILE A 69 -7.35 14.56 -10.36
N MET A 70 -7.85 15.71 -9.91
CA MET A 70 -7.83 16.07 -8.49
C MET A 70 -8.52 15.03 -7.63
N TYR A 71 -9.71 14.58 -8.04
CA TYR A 71 -10.46 13.54 -7.33
C TYR A 71 -9.68 12.24 -7.24
N TRP A 72 -9.12 11.75 -8.34
CA TRP A 72 -8.34 10.52 -8.37
C TRP A 72 -7.13 10.58 -7.44
N PHE A 73 -6.33 11.65 -7.52
CA PHE A 73 -5.20 11.82 -6.63
C PHE A 73 -5.60 12.03 -5.16
N ALA A 74 -6.78 12.62 -4.89
CA ALA A 74 -7.30 12.68 -3.53
C ALA A 74 -7.71 11.31 -2.99
N VAL A 75 -8.24 10.42 -3.83
CA VAL A 75 -8.50 9.01 -3.48
C VAL A 75 -7.19 8.30 -3.17
N LEU A 76 -6.20 8.37 -4.07
CA LEU A 76 -4.88 7.77 -3.84
C LEU A 76 -4.23 8.32 -2.58
N ALA A 77 -4.16 9.64 -2.42
CA ALA A 77 -3.55 10.27 -1.25
C ALA A 77 -4.20 9.83 0.08
N ASN A 78 -5.49 9.53 0.08
CA ASN A 78 -6.15 8.99 1.28
C ASN A 78 -5.63 7.60 1.66
N PHE A 79 -5.25 6.77 0.68
CA PHE A 79 -4.61 5.47 0.91
C PHE A 79 -3.12 5.64 1.20
N ASP A 80 -2.40 6.38 0.39
CA ASP A 80 -0.96 6.60 0.54
C ASP A 80 -0.61 7.33 1.84
N ALA A 81 -1.44 8.25 2.33
CA ALA A 81 -1.25 8.89 3.64
C ALA A 81 -1.33 7.88 4.82
N SER A 82 -1.99 6.75 4.63
CA SER A 82 -1.98 5.66 5.63
C SER A 82 -0.70 4.82 5.57
N GLY A 83 -0.06 4.70 4.42
CA GLY A 83 1.15 3.90 4.19
C GLY A 83 2.29 4.26 5.13
N PRO A 84 2.79 5.52 5.17
CA PRO A 84 3.86 5.92 6.05
C PRO A 84 3.57 5.64 7.52
N ALA A 85 2.34 5.93 7.96
CA ALA A 85 1.92 5.71 9.34
C ALA A 85 1.83 4.22 9.69
N VAL A 86 1.30 3.40 8.79
CA VAL A 86 1.17 1.95 8.91
C VAL A 86 2.54 1.29 8.99
N PHE A 87 3.45 1.59 8.08
CA PHE A 87 4.78 0.97 8.05
C PHE A 87 5.70 1.51 9.15
N ALA A 88 5.59 2.78 9.56
CA ALA A 88 6.27 3.29 10.73
C ALA A 88 5.83 2.54 12.00
N ARG A 89 4.53 2.28 12.16
CA ARG A 89 4.01 1.51 13.28
C ARG A 89 4.44 0.05 13.24
N ALA A 90 4.46 -0.57 12.05
CA ALA A 90 4.98 -1.92 11.86
C ALA A 90 6.47 -2.00 12.19
N THR A 91 7.25 -0.97 11.87
CA THR A 91 8.65 -0.86 12.26
C THR A 91 8.83 -0.87 13.77
N ILE A 92 8.04 -0.06 14.51
CA ILE A 92 8.09 -0.05 15.97
C ILE A 92 7.73 -1.42 16.53
N HIS A 93 6.68 -2.05 15.99
CA HIS A 93 6.26 -3.39 16.40
C HIS A 93 7.36 -4.44 16.15
N ALA A 94 8.07 -4.36 15.02
CA ALA A 94 9.20 -5.25 14.72
C ALA A 94 10.35 -5.07 15.73
N PHE A 95 10.61 -3.85 16.21
CA PHE A 95 11.55 -3.63 17.33
C PHE A 95 11.05 -4.28 18.63
N GLU A 96 9.78 -4.10 18.97
CA GLU A 96 9.17 -4.68 20.18
C GLU A 96 9.16 -6.22 20.18
N GLN A 97 9.05 -6.83 19.00
CA GLN A 97 9.06 -8.28 18.82
C GLN A 97 10.48 -8.87 18.61
N HIS A 98 11.51 -8.04 18.66
CA HIS A 98 12.90 -8.45 18.41
C HIS A 98 13.13 -9.08 17.04
N GLU A 99 12.43 -8.61 16.03
CA GLU A 99 12.68 -9.02 14.66
C GLU A 99 14.12 -8.71 14.23
N GLU A 100 14.62 -9.45 13.26
CA GLU A 100 15.96 -9.27 12.72
C GLU A 100 16.16 -7.86 12.14
N ASP A 101 17.38 -7.35 12.22
CA ASP A 101 17.75 -6.03 11.70
C ASP A 101 17.36 -5.79 10.25
N PRO A 102 17.51 -6.75 9.29
CA PRO A 102 17.05 -6.57 7.92
C PRO A 102 15.55 -6.35 7.79
N VAL A 103 14.72 -6.99 8.63
CA VAL A 103 13.26 -6.79 8.65
C VAL A 103 12.95 -5.34 9.02
N ARG A 104 13.54 -4.84 10.10
CA ARG A 104 13.35 -3.46 10.57
C ARG A 104 13.79 -2.43 9.54
N LYS A 105 14.95 -2.64 8.91
CA LYS A 105 15.49 -1.78 7.86
C LYS A 105 14.60 -1.76 6.61
N CYS A 106 14.06 -2.91 6.22
CA CYS A 106 13.13 -3.00 5.12
C CYS A 106 11.86 -2.17 5.37
N PHE A 107 11.29 -2.22 6.58
CA PHE A 107 10.13 -1.39 6.92
C PHE A 107 10.41 0.10 6.89
N PHE A 108 11.57 0.53 7.37
CA PHE A 108 11.97 1.94 7.22
C PHE A 108 12.07 2.34 5.75
N SER A 109 12.55 1.44 4.88
CA SER A 109 12.62 1.74 3.45
C SER A 109 11.24 1.89 2.83
N ILE A 110 10.28 1.03 3.19
CA ILE A 110 8.90 1.15 2.74
C ILE A 110 8.30 2.48 3.25
N THR A 111 8.42 2.77 4.55
CA THR A 111 7.91 4.04 5.13
C THR A 111 8.39 5.27 4.37
N ARG A 112 9.67 5.31 3.98
CA ARG A 112 10.24 6.40 3.18
C ARG A 112 9.61 6.48 1.79
N ASP A 113 9.45 5.33 1.13
CA ASP A 113 8.94 5.26 -0.23
C ASP A 113 7.46 5.69 -0.25
N GLU A 114 6.66 5.26 0.72
CA GLU A 114 5.27 5.67 0.90
C GLU A 114 5.10 7.20 1.11
N MET A 115 6.04 7.83 1.82
CA MET A 115 6.06 9.30 1.94
C MET A 115 6.27 9.98 0.59
N ASN A 116 7.09 9.40 -0.29
CA ASN A 116 7.27 9.91 -1.65
C ASN A 116 6.00 9.73 -2.50
N HIS A 117 5.29 8.61 -2.34
CA HIS A 117 4.04 8.35 -3.06
C HIS A 117 2.96 9.36 -2.66
N GLU A 118 2.77 9.59 -1.36
CA GLU A 118 1.87 10.64 -0.85
C GLU A 118 2.25 12.03 -1.38
N GLU A 119 3.54 12.40 -1.34
CA GLU A 119 4.01 13.68 -1.87
C GLU A 119 3.72 13.84 -3.37
N CYS A 120 3.82 12.78 -4.16
CA CYS A 120 3.44 12.80 -5.58
C CYS A 120 1.97 13.16 -5.76
N CYS A 121 1.08 12.54 -4.98
CA CYS A 121 -0.35 12.86 -5.04
C CYS A 121 -0.61 14.32 -4.65
N GLN A 122 0.02 14.79 -3.59
CA GLN A 122 -0.11 16.19 -3.13
C GLN A 122 0.39 17.18 -4.18
N ARG A 123 1.53 16.92 -4.83
CA ARG A 123 2.07 17.77 -5.90
C ARG A 123 1.17 17.79 -7.13
N ALA A 124 0.65 16.63 -7.55
CA ALA A 124 -0.29 16.54 -8.65
C ALA A 124 -1.56 17.36 -8.38
N ILE A 125 -2.15 17.22 -7.18
CA ILE A 125 -3.32 18.00 -6.76
C ILE A 125 -2.99 19.51 -6.78
N ALA A 126 -1.90 19.92 -6.12
CA ALA A 126 -1.53 21.33 -6.00
C ALA A 126 -1.31 21.98 -7.38
N ARG A 127 -0.81 21.19 -8.36
CA ARG A 127 -0.56 21.68 -9.73
C ARG A 127 -1.86 21.85 -10.53
N ILE A 128 -2.79 20.93 -10.38
CA ILE A 128 -4.03 20.88 -11.18
C ILE A 128 -5.17 21.65 -10.52
N TRP A 129 -5.24 21.61 -9.19
CA TRP A 129 -6.35 22.19 -8.42
C TRP A 129 -5.84 23.03 -7.25
N PRO A 130 -5.62 24.33 -7.44
CA PRO A 130 -5.17 25.21 -6.37
C PRO A 130 -6.16 25.25 -5.19
N GLY A 131 -5.67 25.14 -3.96
CA GLY A 131 -6.47 25.15 -2.74
C GLY A 131 -6.68 23.77 -2.09
N GLY A 132 -6.13 22.69 -2.73
CA GLY A 132 -6.21 21.33 -2.19
C GLY A 132 -7.59 20.68 -2.37
N PRO A 133 -7.76 19.42 -1.94
CA PRO A 133 -8.93 18.62 -2.31
C PRO A 133 -10.21 18.98 -1.55
N LEU A 134 -10.14 19.66 -0.41
CA LEU A 134 -11.30 20.02 0.41
C LEU A 134 -11.40 21.52 0.76
N ASP A 135 -10.34 22.29 0.57
CA ASP A 135 -10.28 23.71 0.94
C ASP A 135 -10.74 24.62 -0.22
N TRP A 136 -11.96 24.38 -0.69
CA TRP A 136 -12.61 25.17 -1.75
C TRP A 136 -14.13 25.06 -1.67
N THR A 137 -14.84 26.02 -2.26
CA THR A 137 -16.30 26.04 -2.27
C THR A 137 -16.84 25.50 -3.59
N PRO A 138 -17.49 24.32 -3.58
CA PRO A 138 -18.05 23.73 -4.79
C PRO A 138 -19.24 24.56 -5.34
N ARG A 139 -19.21 24.86 -6.63
CA ARG A 139 -20.23 25.70 -7.32
C ARG A 139 -21.14 24.88 -8.21
N THR A 140 -20.57 23.95 -8.97
CA THR A 140 -21.31 23.07 -9.90
C THR A 140 -21.77 21.78 -9.22
N ALA A 141 -22.67 21.04 -9.87
CA ALA A 141 -23.09 19.72 -9.38
C ALA A 141 -21.92 18.73 -9.34
N LEU A 142 -21.04 18.75 -10.34
CA LEU A 142 -19.88 17.87 -10.43
C LEU A 142 -18.85 18.20 -9.34
N GLU A 143 -18.61 19.48 -9.07
CA GLU A 143 -17.75 19.91 -7.97
C GLU A 143 -18.30 19.47 -6.61
N LYS A 144 -19.61 19.59 -6.39
CA LYS A 144 -20.27 19.09 -5.17
C LYS A 144 -20.12 17.58 -5.03
N ALA A 145 -20.23 16.84 -6.14
CA ALA A 145 -20.03 15.39 -6.15
C ALA A 145 -18.61 15.03 -5.72
N ALA A 146 -17.59 15.67 -6.27
CA ALA A 146 -16.19 15.45 -5.89
C ALA A 146 -15.94 15.80 -4.43
N HIS A 147 -16.36 16.98 -3.98
CA HIS A 147 -16.17 17.44 -2.61
C HIS A 147 -16.84 16.51 -1.58
N ASN A 148 -18.07 16.06 -1.85
CA ASN A 148 -18.78 15.15 -0.96
C ASN A 148 -18.09 13.78 -0.87
N ASN A 149 -17.66 13.22 -2.00
CA ASN A 149 -16.98 11.93 -2.01
C ASN A 149 -15.62 12.00 -1.31
N ILE A 150 -14.82 13.04 -1.58
CA ILE A 150 -13.52 13.24 -0.91
C ILE A 150 -13.72 13.44 0.59
N GLY A 151 -14.67 14.27 1.00
CA GLY A 151 -15.00 14.49 2.40
C GLY A 151 -15.39 13.19 3.12
N TRP A 152 -16.19 12.35 2.47
CA TRP A 152 -16.53 11.03 3.02
C TRP A 152 -15.30 10.12 3.14
N LEU A 153 -14.44 10.05 2.12
CA LEU A 153 -13.21 9.23 2.14
C LEU A 153 -12.27 9.66 3.26
N TYR A 154 -12.02 10.93 3.42
CA TYR A 154 -11.11 11.44 4.46
C TYR A 154 -11.65 11.20 5.87
N CYS A 155 -12.97 11.36 6.07
CA CYS A 155 -13.59 11.01 7.36
C CYS A 155 -13.47 9.51 7.69
N ASN A 156 -13.58 8.63 6.70
CA ASN A 156 -13.50 7.20 6.92
C ASN A 156 -12.07 6.66 6.91
N GLY A 157 -11.13 7.32 6.24
CA GLY A 157 -9.70 7.03 6.33
C GLY A 157 -9.19 7.06 7.79
N GLY A 158 -9.65 8.02 8.60
CA GLY A 158 -9.34 8.06 10.02
C GLY A 158 -9.85 6.84 10.80
N ARG A 159 -11.03 6.31 10.47
CA ARG A 159 -11.56 5.08 11.07
C ARG A 159 -10.74 3.86 10.70
N TYR A 160 -10.30 3.77 9.44
CA TYR A 160 -9.41 2.71 8.97
C TYR A 160 -8.10 2.71 9.75
N TRP A 161 -7.47 3.87 9.90
CA TRP A 161 -6.26 4.02 10.69
C TRP A 161 -6.43 3.56 12.13
N GLN A 162 -7.53 3.93 12.79
CA GLN A 162 -7.83 3.48 14.16
C GLN A 162 -7.97 1.96 14.25
N GLY A 163 -8.69 1.36 13.31
CA GLY A 163 -8.83 -0.10 13.21
C GLY A 163 -7.49 -0.79 13.03
N TYR A 164 -6.68 -0.29 12.11
CA TYR A 164 -5.35 -0.80 11.84
C TYR A 164 -4.41 -0.70 13.04
N ASN A 165 -4.33 0.46 13.68
CA ASN A 165 -3.50 0.66 14.87
C ASN A 165 -3.90 -0.27 16.03
N THR A 166 -5.18 -0.65 16.12
CA THR A 166 -5.65 -1.68 17.05
C THR A 166 -5.19 -3.07 16.62
N ALA A 167 -5.28 -3.40 15.33
CA ALA A 167 -4.89 -4.68 14.78
C ALA A 167 -3.39 -4.96 14.95
N VAL A 168 -2.53 -3.98 14.68
CA VAL A 168 -1.06 -4.09 14.86
C VAL A 168 -0.66 -4.52 16.27
N ARG A 169 -1.45 -4.14 17.27
CA ARG A 169 -1.18 -4.52 18.67
C ARG A 169 -1.67 -5.91 19.05
N LYS A 170 -2.59 -6.47 18.29
CA LYS A 170 -3.29 -7.71 18.63
C LYS A 170 -2.85 -8.91 17.81
N TYR A 171 -2.43 -8.68 16.59
CA TYR A 171 -2.14 -9.75 15.65
C TYR A 171 -0.64 -10.02 15.51
N PRO A 172 -0.25 -11.27 15.30
CA PRO A 172 1.13 -11.61 14.92
C PRO A 172 1.55 -10.87 13.64
N LEU A 173 2.85 -10.61 13.51
CA LEU A 173 3.42 -9.96 12.32
C LEU A 173 3.03 -10.67 11.01
N ALA A 174 2.99 -11.99 10.99
CA ALA A 174 2.58 -12.75 9.81
C ALA A 174 1.19 -12.36 9.28
N VAL A 175 0.23 -12.04 10.18
CA VAL A 175 -1.10 -11.56 9.78
C VAL A 175 -1.01 -10.17 9.14
N LEU A 176 -0.22 -9.29 9.72
CA LEU A 176 0.00 -7.93 9.20
C LEU A 176 0.72 -7.96 7.85
N PHE A 177 1.75 -8.78 7.71
CA PHE A 177 2.48 -8.95 6.44
C PHE A 177 1.61 -9.46 5.32
N THR A 178 0.67 -10.35 5.63
CA THR A 178 -0.28 -10.82 4.63
C THR A 178 -1.17 -9.67 4.14
N SER A 179 -1.60 -8.79 5.04
CA SER A 179 -2.38 -7.61 4.68
C SER A 179 -1.56 -6.63 3.83
N PHE A 180 -0.29 -6.40 4.20
CA PHE A 180 0.61 -5.58 3.40
C PHE A 180 0.86 -6.19 2.02
N MET A 181 1.15 -7.48 1.94
CA MET A 181 1.34 -8.19 0.67
C MET A 181 0.15 -8.00 -0.27
N MET A 182 -1.08 -8.02 0.23
CA MET A 182 -2.27 -7.73 -0.57
C MET A 182 -2.27 -6.30 -1.09
N GLY A 183 -1.98 -5.31 -0.23
CA GLY A 183 -1.90 -3.90 -0.59
C GLY A 183 -0.86 -3.66 -1.68
N GLU A 184 0.35 -4.15 -1.48
CA GLU A 184 1.46 -4.00 -2.42
C GLU A 184 1.21 -4.71 -3.77
N MET A 185 0.53 -5.87 -3.74
CA MET A 185 0.12 -6.55 -4.97
C MET A 185 -0.91 -5.71 -5.74
N ALA A 186 -1.88 -5.15 -5.04
CA ALA A 186 -2.90 -4.29 -5.62
C ALA A 186 -2.26 -3.03 -6.22
N ALA A 187 -1.46 -2.31 -5.44
CA ALA A 187 -0.78 -1.09 -5.85
C ALA A 187 0.18 -1.33 -7.03
N SER A 188 1.02 -2.37 -6.97
CA SER A 188 1.94 -2.69 -8.07
C SER A 188 1.21 -3.01 -9.37
N THR A 189 0.06 -3.69 -9.28
CA THR A 189 -0.78 -4.01 -10.46
C THR A 189 -1.40 -2.74 -11.05
N LEU A 190 -1.93 -1.86 -10.19
CA LEU A 190 -2.52 -0.58 -10.59
C LEU A 190 -1.50 0.31 -11.30
N PHE A 191 -0.40 0.64 -10.65
CA PHE A 191 0.57 1.61 -11.16
C PHE A 191 1.30 1.13 -12.42
N ARG A 192 1.51 -0.18 -12.58
CA ARG A 192 2.03 -0.74 -13.85
C ARG A 192 1.04 -0.56 -14.99
N GLY A 193 -0.22 -0.85 -14.75
CA GLY A 193 -1.28 -0.65 -15.74
C GLY A 193 -1.34 0.82 -16.18
N MET A 194 -1.40 1.73 -15.23
CA MET A 194 -1.45 3.17 -15.48
C MET A 194 -0.20 3.69 -16.21
N SER A 195 1.00 3.28 -15.78
CA SER A 195 2.25 3.67 -16.44
C SER A 195 2.32 3.24 -17.90
N SER A 196 1.76 2.08 -18.22
CA SER A 196 1.73 1.55 -19.59
C SER A 196 0.67 2.19 -20.47
N ALA A 197 -0.42 2.68 -19.87
CA ALA A 197 -1.59 3.20 -20.57
C ALA A 197 -1.57 4.73 -20.72
N THR A 198 -0.75 5.46 -19.95
CA THR A 198 -0.66 6.92 -20.06
C THR A 198 0.43 7.37 -21.05
N ASP A 199 0.11 8.39 -21.86
CA ASP A 199 1.09 9.08 -22.68
C ASP A 199 1.66 10.35 -22.05
N HIS A 200 1.07 10.80 -20.93
CA HIS A 200 1.52 12.00 -20.24
C HIS A 200 2.86 11.76 -19.52
N PRO A 201 3.91 12.57 -19.80
CA PRO A 201 5.27 12.29 -19.32
C PRO A 201 5.38 12.26 -17.80
N VAL A 202 4.72 13.19 -17.09
CA VAL A 202 4.74 13.23 -15.62
C VAL A 202 4.09 11.99 -15.03
N PHE A 203 2.91 11.60 -15.50
CA PHE A 203 2.18 10.45 -14.98
C PHE A 203 2.90 9.14 -15.30
N ARG A 204 3.48 9.02 -16.50
CA ARG A 204 4.27 7.84 -16.89
C ARG A 204 5.47 7.65 -15.98
N ASP A 205 6.30 8.67 -15.79
CA ASP A 205 7.50 8.58 -14.94
C ASP A 205 7.12 8.35 -13.47
N MET A 206 6.13 9.09 -12.96
CA MET A 206 5.62 8.93 -11.60
C MET A 206 5.15 7.49 -11.32
N PHE A 207 4.20 6.99 -12.12
CA PHE A 207 3.65 5.65 -11.92
C PHE A 207 4.67 4.54 -12.14
N GLN A 208 5.66 4.76 -13.03
CA GLN A 208 6.76 3.82 -13.20
C GLN A 208 7.63 3.73 -11.95
N ARG A 209 7.94 4.86 -11.31
CA ARG A 209 8.74 4.89 -10.08
C ARG A 209 7.98 4.28 -8.91
N ILE A 210 6.75 4.71 -8.69
CA ILE A 210 5.88 4.14 -7.66
C ILE A 210 5.74 2.63 -7.88
N GLY A 211 5.37 2.17 -9.07
CA GLY A 211 5.19 0.74 -9.35
C GLY A 211 6.45 -0.11 -9.16
N ARG A 212 7.66 0.46 -9.29
CA ARG A 212 8.92 -0.22 -8.92
C ARG A 212 9.08 -0.34 -7.41
N ASP A 213 8.71 0.68 -6.67
CA ASP A 213 8.75 0.67 -5.21
C ASP A 213 7.76 -0.35 -4.66
N GLU A 214 6.50 -0.35 -5.14
CA GLU A 214 5.47 -1.31 -4.74
C GLU A 214 5.86 -2.76 -5.01
N SER A 215 6.55 -2.98 -6.13
CA SER A 215 7.06 -4.32 -6.44
C SER A 215 8.17 -4.77 -5.48
N ARG A 216 8.97 -3.84 -4.98
CA ARG A 216 10.00 -4.11 -3.97
C ARG A 216 9.37 -4.35 -2.60
N HIS A 217 8.35 -3.56 -2.24
CA HIS A 217 7.56 -3.75 -1.02
C HIS A 217 6.92 -5.13 -0.99
N LEU A 218 6.27 -5.53 -2.09
CA LEU A 218 5.73 -6.87 -2.25
C LEU A 218 6.79 -7.96 -2.04
N GLN A 219 7.99 -7.79 -2.63
CA GLN A 219 9.09 -8.73 -2.45
C GLN A 219 9.55 -8.83 -0.99
N ILE A 220 9.58 -7.71 -0.25
CA ILE A 220 9.87 -7.69 1.18
C ILE A 220 8.83 -8.51 1.94
N CYS A 221 7.55 -8.21 1.76
CA CYS A 221 6.45 -8.90 2.43
C CYS A 221 6.47 -10.41 2.16
N MET A 222 6.64 -10.80 0.90
CA MET A 222 6.74 -12.21 0.52
C MET A 222 7.94 -12.91 1.14
N THR A 223 9.11 -12.26 1.17
CA THR A 223 10.33 -12.87 1.75
C THR A 223 10.19 -13.08 3.25
N ILE A 224 9.55 -12.16 3.96
CA ILE A 224 9.27 -12.31 5.38
C ILE A 224 8.28 -13.46 5.63
N LEU A 225 7.20 -13.50 4.87
CA LEU A 225 6.19 -14.55 5.00
C LEU A 225 6.74 -15.94 4.63
N GLU A 226 7.59 -16.06 3.61
CA GLU A 226 8.27 -17.31 3.28
C GLU A 226 9.11 -17.85 4.46
N LYS A 227 9.68 -16.97 5.25
CA LYS A 227 10.44 -17.32 6.46
C LYS A 227 9.54 -17.71 7.62
N GLU A 228 8.43 -17.02 7.80
CA GLU A 228 7.53 -17.19 8.94
C GLU A 228 6.53 -18.35 8.77
N TRP A 229 6.09 -18.64 7.54
CA TRP A 229 4.99 -19.57 7.31
C TRP A 229 5.21 -21.00 7.86
N PRO A 230 6.43 -21.58 7.91
CA PRO A 230 6.61 -22.93 8.48
C PRO A 230 6.27 -23.01 9.96
N GLY A 231 6.35 -21.88 10.69
CA GLY A 231 6.04 -21.78 12.11
C GLY A 231 4.60 -21.34 12.41
N LEU A 232 3.77 -21.06 11.39
CA LEU A 232 2.41 -20.58 11.61
C LEU A 232 1.53 -21.65 12.23
N THR A 233 0.86 -21.29 13.34
CA THR A 233 -0.18 -22.13 13.94
C THR A 233 -1.46 -22.08 13.13
N GLU A 234 -2.34 -23.07 13.28
CA GLU A 234 -3.65 -23.09 12.60
C GLU A 234 -4.53 -21.90 12.99
N ASP A 235 -4.40 -21.40 14.22
CA ASP A 235 -5.10 -20.16 14.64
C ASP A 235 -4.61 -18.94 13.84
N VAL A 236 -3.30 -18.76 13.67
CA VAL A 236 -2.72 -17.67 12.87
C VAL A 236 -3.14 -17.80 11.39
N LYS A 237 -3.12 -18.99 10.82
CA LYS A 237 -3.61 -19.25 9.46
C LYS A 237 -5.09 -18.86 9.31
N GLY A 238 -5.92 -19.21 10.30
CA GLY A 238 -7.32 -18.81 10.34
C GLY A 238 -7.53 -17.28 10.45
N GLN A 239 -6.66 -16.60 11.18
CA GLN A 239 -6.66 -15.13 11.23
C GLN A 239 -6.29 -14.52 9.88
N ILE A 240 -5.26 -15.05 9.21
CA ILE A 240 -4.87 -14.63 7.85
C ILE A 240 -6.03 -14.83 6.88
N THR A 241 -6.69 -15.99 6.89
CA THR A 241 -7.87 -16.25 6.03
C THR A 241 -8.95 -15.18 6.18
N ARG A 242 -9.26 -14.77 7.41
CA ARG A 242 -10.24 -13.70 7.67
C ARG A 242 -9.76 -12.33 7.15
N GLN A 243 -8.48 -12.02 7.31
CA GLN A 243 -7.90 -10.77 6.83
C GLN A 243 -7.86 -10.70 5.30
N LEU A 244 -7.62 -11.80 4.60
CA LEU A 244 -7.65 -11.86 3.15
C LEU A 244 -8.99 -11.38 2.60
N ARG A 245 -10.13 -11.88 3.13
CA ARG A 245 -11.46 -11.44 2.69
C ARG A 245 -11.66 -9.94 2.93
N ALA A 246 -11.44 -9.50 4.17
CA ALA A 246 -11.64 -8.10 4.54
C ALA A 246 -10.75 -7.15 3.73
N GLY A 247 -9.48 -7.53 3.52
CA GLY A 247 -8.51 -6.72 2.79
C GLY A 247 -8.85 -6.60 1.30
N PHE A 248 -9.23 -7.69 0.64
CA PHE A 248 -9.60 -7.64 -0.77
C PHE A 248 -10.84 -6.81 -1.02
N VAL A 249 -11.85 -6.91 -0.17
CA VAL A 249 -13.04 -6.07 -0.27
C VAL A 249 -12.69 -4.59 -0.03
N PHE A 250 -11.83 -4.30 0.95
CA PHE A 250 -11.35 -2.95 1.21
C PHE A 250 -10.60 -2.37 0.03
N LEU A 251 -9.63 -3.10 -0.50
CA LEU A 251 -8.77 -2.63 -1.59
C LEU A 251 -9.51 -2.52 -2.93
N SER A 252 -10.68 -3.15 -3.08
CA SER A 252 -11.48 -3.02 -4.30
C SER A 252 -11.84 -1.58 -4.64
N MET A 253 -11.92 -0.69 -3.62
CA MET A 253 -12.16 0.73 -3.84
C MET A 253 -11.05 1.41 -4.66
N ILE A 254 -9.81 0.96 -4.57
CA ILE A 254 -8.68 1.55 -5.31
C ILE A 254 -8.64 1.04 -6.75
N LEU A 255 -8.83 -0.26 -6.92
CA LEU A 255 -8.63 -0.92 -8.21
C LEU A 255 -9.92 -1.00 -9.04
N TRP A 256 -11.04 -0.96 -8.36
CA TRP A 256 -12.35 -1.14 -8.95
C TRP A 256 -13.39 -0.33 -8.17
N GLU A 257 -14.61 -0.86 -8.01
CA GLU A 257 -15.66 -0.28 -7.18
C GLU A 257 -15.84 -1.12 -5.91
N PRO A 258 -16.05 -0.50 -4.74
CA PRO A 258 -16.45 -1.27 -3.58
C PRO A 258 -17.82 -1.90 -3.83
N PRO A 259 -18.07 -3.12 -3.32
CA PRO A 259 -19.37 -3.75 -3.42
C PRO A 259 -20.46 -2.88 -2.80
N GLU A 260 -21.66 -2.92 -3.39
CA GLU A 260 -22.82 -2.24 -2.87
C GLU A 260 -23.10 -2.71 -1.42
N GLY A 261 -23.39 -1.75 -0.53
CA GLY A 261 -23.64 -2.02 0.90
C GLY A 261 -22.39 -2.26 1.75
N PHE A 262 -21.19 -2.30 1.13
CA PHE A 262 -19.94 -2.32 1.87
C PHE A 262 -19.56 -0.89 2.29
N TRP A 263 -19.02 -0.71 3.50
CA TRP A 263 -18.58 0.59 4.02
C TRP A 263 -19.69 1.58 4.41
N ASP A 264 -20.95 1.21 4.45
CA ASP A 264 -22.03 2.21 4.66
C ASP A 264 -21.91 3.38 3.65
N LEU A 265 -21.59 3.08 2.39
CA LEU A 265 -21.45 4.11 1.37
C LEU A 265 -22.75 4.91 1.23
N PRO A 266 -22.69 6.25 1.24
CA PRO A 266 -23.88 7.05 0.94
C PRO A 266 -24.39 6.71 -0.47
N PRO A 267 -25.72 6.76 -0.70
CA PRO A 267 -26.29 6.42 -2.01
C PRO A 267 -25.70 7.21 -3.20
N TYR A 268 -25.18 8.41 -2.94
CA TYR A 268 -24.57 9.27 -3.95
C TYR A 268 -23.13 8.86 -4.30
N PHE A 269 -22.44 8.07 -3.47
CA PHE A 269 -21.00 7.87 -3.58
C PHE A 269 -20.61 7.17 -4.87
N LEU A 270 -21.16 6.00 -5.16
CA LEU A 270 -20.81 5.23 -6.36
C LEU A 270 -21.18 5.94 -7.67
N PRO A 271 -22.39 6.51 -7.84
CA PRO A 271 -22.69 7.29 -9.01
C PRO A 271 -21.71 8.44 -9.24
N ASN A 272 -21.37 9.20 -8.20
CA ASN A 272 -20.40 10.27 -8.28
C ASN A 272 -18.99 9.75 -8.63
N HIS A 273 -18.56 8.67 -7.97
CA HIS A 273 -17.26 8.05 -8.21
C HIS A 273 -17.09 7.68 -9.68
N ARG A 274 -18.08 7.00 -10.28
CA ARG A 274 -18.05 6.60 -11.70
C ARG A 274 -17.87 7.79 -12.64
N VAL A 275 -18.61 8.85 -12.43
CA VAL A 275 -18.53 10.06 -13.27
C VAL A 275 -17.15 10.72 -13.14
N LEU A 276 -16.66 10.89 -11.91
CA LEU A 276 -15.37 11.52 -11.65
C LEU A 276 -14.19 10.68 -12.19
N MET A 277 -14.26 9.36 -12.04
CA MET A 277 -13.27 8.45 -12.60
C MET A 277 -13.25 8.44 -14.11
N ASN A 278 -14.41 8.60 -14.77
CA ASN A 278 -14.46 8.76 -16.23
C ASN A 278 -13.73 10.03 -16.67
N HIS A 279 -13.94 11.16 -16.00
CA HIS A 279 -13.21 12.39 -16.31
C HIS A 279 -11.69 12.25 -16.06
N ALA A 280 -11.28 11.55 -15.04
CA ALA A 280 -9.87 11.24 -14.79
C ALA A 280 -9.28 10.34 -15.90
N ARG A 281 -10.05 9.36 -16.37
CA ARG A 281 -9.66 8.51 -17.51
C ARG A 281 -9.51 9.31 -18.78
N ASP A 282 -10.50 10.15 -19.08
CA ASP A 282 -10.52 11.00 -20.27
C ASP A 282 -9.39 12.05 -20.27
N ALA A 283 -8.80 12.32 -19.11
CA ALA A 283 -7.62 13.16 -18.96
C ALA A 283 -6.29 12.45 -19.30
N GLY A 284 -6.33 11.16 -19.65
CA GLY A 284 -5.14 10.42 -20.07
C GLY A 284 -4.23 9.94 -18.93
N LEU A 285 -4.78 9.79 -17.72
CA LEU A 285 -4.01 9.27 -16.58
C LEU A 285 -3.60 7.79 -16.72
N GLY A 286 -4.06 7.10 -17.77
CA GLY A 286 -3.85 5.67 -17.91
C GLY A 286 -4.75 4.81 -17.03
N ILE A 287 -5.83 5.39 -16.48
CA ILE A 287 -6.82 4.64 -15.73
C ILE A 287 -7.55 3.70 -16.69
N LEU A 288 -7.50 2.41 -16.39
CA LEU A 288 -8.14 1.37 -17.19
C LEU A 288 -9.67 1.48 -17.15
N SER A 289 -10.34 0.84 -18.10
CA SER A 289 -11.80 0.66 -18.03
C SER A 289 -12.19 -0.14 -16.80
N TYR A 290 -13.46 -0.06 -16.39
CA TYR A 290 -13.94 -0.86 -15.25
C TYR A 290 -13.75 -2.36 -15.48
N ASP A 291 -14.01 -2.85 -16.68
CA ASP A 291 -13.87 -4.25 -17.02
C ASP A 291 -12.41 -4.70 -16.95
N ASP A 292 -11.49 -3.89 -17.51
CA ASP A 292 -10.05 -4.17 -17.44
C ASP A 292 -9.51 -4.10 -16.00
N GLN A 293 -10.01 -3.17 -15.20
CA GLN A 293 -9.66 -3.09 -13.78
C GLN A 293 -10.18 -4.30 -13.01
N ALA A 294 -11.42 -4.73 -13.25
CA ALA A 294 -12.00 -5.92 -12.62
C ALA A 294 -11.20 -7.18 -12.97
N GLU A 295 -10.79 -7.34 -14.23
CA GLU A 295 -9.94 -8.46 -14.65
C GLU A 295 -8.55 -8.41 -14.00
N ASN A 296 -7.92 -7.24 -13.92
CA ASN A 296 -6.66 -7.09 -13.21
C ASN A 296 -6.79 -7.40 -11.72
N TRP A 297 -7.92 -7.06 -11.11
CA TRP A 297 -8.20 -7.36 -9.72
C TRP A 297 -8.35 -8.87 -9.49
N LYS A 298 -9.11 -9.56 -10.34
CA LYS A 298 -9.22 -11.02 -10.31
C LYS A 298 -7.85 -11.68 -10.44
N LEU A 299 -7.00 -11.18 -11.35
CA LEU A 299 -5.64 -11.67 -11.51
C LEU A 299 -4.79 -11.46 -10.25
N ALA A 300 -4.83 -10.29 -9.60
CA ALA A 300 -4.13 -10.02 -8.36
C ALA A 300 -4.58 -10.97 -7.24
N ILE A 301 -5.89 -11.21 -7.11
CA ILE A 301 -6.47 -12.15 -6.15
C ILE A 301 -6.00 -13.57 -6.44
N ALA A 302 -6.03 -14.00 -7.71
CA ALA A 302 -5.59 -15.33 -8.12
C ALA A 302 -4.09 -15.56 -7.76
N ARG A 303 -3.25 -14.55 -7.94
CA ARG A 303 -1.83 -14.59 -7.55
C ARG A 303 -1.65 -14.75 -6.05
N ILE A 304 -2.35 -13.97 -5.24
CA ILE A 304 -2.31 -14.08 -3.77
C ILE A 304 -2.82 -15.46 -3.33
N ARG A 305 -3.92 -15.94 -3.92
CA ARG A 305 -4.44 -17.30 -3.65
C ARG A 305 -3.38 -18.36 -3.88
N ALA A 306 -2.71 -18.34 -5.05
CA ALA A 306 -1.66 -19.30 -5.36
C ALA A 306 -0.47 -19.26 -4.39
N ILE A 307 -0.18 -18.08 -3.80
CA ILE A 307 0.85 -17.92 -2.77
C ILE A 307 0.41 -18.54 -1.45
N VAL A 308 -0.75 -18.15 -0.93
CA VAL A 308 -1.20 -18.60 0.40
C VAL A 308 -1.59 -20.06 0.44
N ASP A 309 -2.12 -20.63 -0.67
CA ASP A 309 -2.41 -22.05 -0.80
C ASP A 309 -1.14 -22.91 -0.59
N ARG A 310 0.02 -22.46 -1.10
CA ARG A 310 1.31 -23.14 -0.87
C ARG A 310 1.74 -23.14 0.60
N TRP A 311 1.25 -22.20 1.38
CA TRP A 311 1.52 -22.09 2.81
C TRP A 311 0.48 -22.83 3.67
N GLY A 312 -0.47 -23.54 3.04
CA GLY A 312 -1.55 -24.24 3.73
C GLY A 312 -2.53 -23.29 4.40
N ILE A 313 -2.67 -22.06 3.87
CA ILE A 313 -3.64 -21.07 4.30
C ILE A 313 -4.85 -21.17 3.41
N ASN A 314 -6.02 -21.43 3.99
CA ASN A 314 -7.26 -21.53 3.22
C ASN A 314 -7.63 -20.16 2.64
N PHE A 315 -7.72 -20.07 1.31
CA PHE A 315 -8.21 -18.86 0.68
C PHE A 315 -9.73 -18.74 0.88
N PRO A 316 -10.24 -17.60 1.38
CA PRO A 316 -11.66 -17.45 1.68
C PRO A 316 -12.48 -17.29 0.40
N ALA A 317 -13.76 -17.68 0.44
CA ALA A 317 -14.74 -17.18 -0.50
C ALA A 317 -14.94 -15.67 -0.27
N ILE A 318 -15.05 -14.90 -1.35
CA ILE A 318 -15.29 -13.45 -1.31
C ILE A 318 -16.56 -13.16 -2.14
N PRO A 319 -17.76 -13.51 -1.61
CA PRO A 319 -18.99 -13.35 -2.34
C PRO A 319 -19.30 -11.90 -2.71
N GLU A 320 -18.79 -10.95 -1.92
CA GLU A 320 -18.92 -9.50 -2.19
C GLU A 320 -18.30 -9.10 -3.53
N LEU A 321 -17.30 -9.86 -4.01
CA LEU A 321 -16.59 -9.60 -5.26
C LEU A 321 -16.91 -10.66 -6.34
N ASP A 322 -17.90 -11.53 -6.10
CA ASP A 322 -18.27 -12.66 -6.96
C ASP A 322 -17.08 -13.57 -7.35
N ILE A 323 -16.20 -13.81 -6.39
CA ILE A 323 -14.95 -14.57 -6.59
C ILE A 323 -15.12 -16.04 -6.18
N ASN A 324 -16.34 -16.50 -5.97
CA ASN A 324 -16.63 -17.89 -5.70
C ASN A 324 -16.26 -18.75 -6.94
N GLY A 325 -15.17 -19.48 -6.82
CA GLY A 325 -14.75 -20.43 -7.86
C GLY A 325 -13.81 -19.89 -8.93
N LEU A 326 -13.00 -18.87 -8.64
CA LEU A 326 -11.82 -18.58 -9.47
C LEU A 326 -10.98 -19.87 -9.59
N GLU A 327 -11.15 -20.59 -10.70
CA GLU A 327 -10.19 -21.60 -11.12
C GLU A 327 -8.89 -20.88 -11.43
N VAL A 328 -7.94 -21.00 -10.51
CA VAL A 328 -6.59 -20.53 -10.76
C VAL A 328 -5.97 -21.49 -11.74
N ASN A 329 -5.92 -21.15 -13.02
CA ASN A 329 -4.97 -21.74 -13.93
C ASN A 329 -3.58 -21.59 -13.28
N VAL A 330 -2.85 -22.70 -13.18
CA VAL A 330 -1.56 -22.76 -12.50
C VAL A 330 -0.67 -21.63 -13.00
N ILE A 331 -0.60 -20.53 -12.23
CA ILE A 331 0.35 -19.46 -12.50
C ILE A 331 1.67 -19.96 -11.96
N ASN A 332 2.67 -20.02 -12.83
CA ASN A 332 4.01 -20.45 -12.44
C ASN A 332 4.51 -19.51 -11.35
N PRO A 333 5.03 -20.00 -10.19
CA PRO A 333 5.55 -19.14 -9.13
C PRO A 333 6.57 -18.11 -9.62
N GLU A 334 7.31 -18.39 -10.68
CA GLU A 334 8.28 -17.50 -11.31
C GLU A 334 7.62 -16.32 -12.04
N ASP A 335 6.36 -16.47 -12.46
CA ASP A 335 5.58 -15.42 -13.11
C ASP A 335 4.96 -14.43 -12.09
N ILE A 336 4.97 -14.79 -10.79
CA ILE A 336 4.36 -13.98 -9.72
C ILE A 336 5.33 -12.91 -9.22
N ILE A 337 6.63 -13.19 -9.26
CA ILE A 337 7.68 -12.27 -8.86
C ILE A 337 8.18 -11.57 -10.12
N PRO A 338 7.99 -10.26 -10.27
CA PRO A 338 8.64 -9.56 -11.37
C PRO A 338 10.15 -9.70 -11.23
N VAL A 339 10.76 -10.40 -12.17
CA VAL A 339 12.20 -10.39 -12.33
C VAL A 339 12.58 -9.00 -12.80
N PHE A 340 13.28 -8.24 -11.96
CA PHE A 340 13.80 -6.89 -12.28
C PHE A 340 15.28 -6.97 -12.60
#